data_69faf844f2f8b4a0029f1cc10101a3d3
#
_entry.id   69faf844f2f8b4a0029f1cc10101a3d3
#
_cell.length_a   1.000
_cell.length_b   1.000
_cell.length_c   1.000
_cell.angle_alpha   90.00
_cell.angle_beta   90.00
_cell.angle_gamma   90.00
#
_symmetry.space_group_name_H-M   'P 1'
#
loop_
_entity.id
_entity.type
_entity.pdbx_description
1 polymer ?
#
loop_
_entity_poly.entity_id
_entity_poly.type
_entity_poly.pdbx_seq_one_letter_code
_entity_poly.pdbx_strand_id
1 'polypeptide(L)'
;MMKAVAIVDEKRAEVVERPVPELKPNEVLLRIERCMLCTWEQRVFLRLQPYQLPYIGGHEFAGTIAAVGSNLDPARYPIGKKATGRVIPFCGECPSCRRGAENMCETQDQANNFGGLAEYLAVPVNQLYMVGDDVPFERLAFAEPLGCVITCFDKLHIQLGDDVVIIG
;
A
#
# COMPACT_ATOMS: atom_id res chain seq x y z
N MET A 1 3.11 8.22 -20.09
CA MET A 1 4.24 7.57 -19.41
C MET A 1 4.38 8.18 -18.02
N MET A 2 4.92 7.46 -17.08
CA MET A 2 5.26 7.91 -15.72
C MET A 2 6.64 7.40 -15.33
N LYS A 3 7.29 8.08 -14.38
CA LYS A 3 8.55 7.61 -13.78
C LYS A 3 8.26 6.69 -12.60
N ALA A 4 9.10 5.66 -12.44
CA ALA A 4 9.10 4.78 -11.29
C ALA A 4 10.53 4.41 -10.92
N VAL A 5 10.75 4.05 -9.65
CA VAL A 5 12.02 3.48 -9.19
C VAL A 5 11.89 1.97 -9.18
N ALA A 6 12.72 1.29 -9.95
CA ALA A 6 12.75 -0.17 -10.03
C ALA A 6 14.07 -0.72 -9.47
N ILE A 7 13.99 -1.75 -8.64
CA ILE A 7 15.14 -2.60 -8.34
C ILE A 7 15.35 -3.51 -9.54
N VAL A 8 16.46 -3.35 -10.23
CA VAL A 8 16.75 -4.05 -11.49
C VAL A 8 17.75 -5.19 -11.33
N ASP A 9 18.55 -5.15 -10.25
CA ASP A 9 19.51 -6.19 -9.89
C ASP A 9 19.87 -6.07 -8.39
N GLU A 10 20.71 -6.98 -7.89
CA GLU A 10 21.29 -6.87 -6.54
C GLU A 10 21.99 -5.52 -6.37
N LYS A 11 21.59 -4.79 -5.33
CA LYS A 11 22.13 -3.46 -4.96
C LYS A 11 22.09 -2.44 -6.10
N ARG A 12 21.16 -2.63 -7.05
CA ARG A 12 20.97 -1.69 -8.16
C ARG A 12 19.49 -1.33 -8.35
N ALA A 13 19.22 -0.04 -8.22
CA ALA A 13 17.91 0.55 -8.49
C ALA A 13 18.07 1.66 -9.53
N GLU A 14 17.09 1.78 -10.42
CA GLU A 14 17.10 2.74 -11.53
C GLU A 14 15.76 3.44 -11.64
N VAL A 15 15.77 4.67 -12.13
CA VAL A 15 14.55 5.35 -12.56
C VAL A 15 14.19 4.82 -13.95
N VAL A 16 13.00 4.26 -14.06
CA VAL A 16 12.48 3.68 -15.30
C VAL A 16 11.20 4.40 -15.73
N GLU A 17 10.94 4.43 -17.03
CA GLU A 17 9.66 4.87 -17.57
C GLU A 17 8.70 3.69 -17.72
N ARG A 18 7.44 3.89 -17.31
CA ARG A 18 6.35 2.91 -17.41
C ARG A 18 5.08 3.61 -17.94
N PRO A 19 4.18 2.88 -18.60
CA PRO A 19 2.86 3.42 -18.84
C PRO A 19 2.16 3.74 -17.50
N VAL A 20 1.38 4.83 -17.49
CA VAL A 20 0.46 5.08 -16.37
C VAL A 20 -0.53 3.90 -16.31
N PRO A 21 -0.85 3.35 -15.13
CA PRO A 21 -1.76 2.22 -15.01
C PRO A 21 -3.13 2.52 -15.63
N GLU A 22 -3.64 1.59 -16.42
CA GLU A 22 -5.03 1.60 -16.86
C GLU A 22 -5.92 1.18 -15.70
N LEU A 23 -6.98 1.96 -15.44
CA LEU A 23 -7.91 1.69 -14.34
C LEU A 23 -8.87 0.56 -14.70
N LYS A 24 -8.99 -0.41 -13.80
CA LYS A 24 -10.15 -1.30 -13.80
C LYS A 24 -11.39 -0.57 -13.28
N PRO A 25 -12.59 -1.08 -13.58
CA PRO A 25 -13.84 -0.40 -13.25
C PRO A 25 -14.02 0.00 -11.78
N ASN A 26 -13.44 -0.76 -10.84
CA ASN A 26 -13.54 -0.54 -9.39
C ASN A 26 -12.22 -0.07 -8.75
N GLU A 27 -11.36 0.59 -9.51
CA GLU A 27 -10.09 1.14 -9.03
C GLU A 27 -10.07 2.66 -9.09
N VAL A 28 -9.24 3.25 -8.26
CA VAL A 28 -8.85 4.66 -8.35
C VAL A 28 -7.39 4.77 -8.76
N LEU A 29 -7.04 5.80 -9.50
CA LEU A 29 -5.65 6.18 -9.75
C LEU A 29 -5.20 7.17 -8.68
N LEU A 30 -4.20 6.82 -7.91
CA LEU A 30 -3.54 7.75 -7.01
C LEU A 30 -2.33 8.37 -7.69
N ARG A 31 -2.22 9.69 -7.62
CA ARG A 31 -0.96 10.39 -7.83
C ARG A 31 -0.21 10.36 -6.51
N ILE A 32 0.94 9.72 -6.50
CA ILE A 32 1.71 9.50 -5.28
C ILE A 32 2.48 10.78 -4.92
N GLU A 33 2.32 11.21 -3.67
CA GLU A 33 2.99 12.38 -3.11
C GLU A 33 4.13 11.99 -2.17
N ARG A 34 3.99 10.87 -1.46
CA ARG A 34 4.99 10.30 -0.56
C ARG A 34 4.91 8.78 -0.60
N CYS A 35 6.08 8.15 -0.56
CA CYS A 35 6.23 6.73 -0.33
C CYS A 35 7.44 6.51 0.55
N MET A 36 7.28 5.74 1.62
CA MET A 36 8.38 5.38 2.51
C MET A 36 9.02 4.06 2.05
N LEU A 37 10.22 3.79 2.54
CA LEU A 37 10.96 2.57 2.25
C LEU A 37 10.92 1.64 3.45
N CYS A 38 10.24 0.52 3.30
CA CYS A 38 10.22 -0.56 4.28
C CYS A 38 11.52 -1.39 4.22
N THR A 39 11.79 -2.13 5.28
CA THR A 39 12.83 -3.16 5.27
C THR A 39 12.58 -4.24 4.23
N TRP A 40 11.34 -4.41 3.75
CA TRP A 40 11.01 -5.30 2.64
C TRP A 40 11.76 -4.91 1.36
N GLU A 41 11.69 -3.65 0.93
CA GLU A 41 12.41 -3.15 -0.24
C GLU A 41 13.92 -3.29 -0.06
N GLN A 42 14.44 -3.05 1.15
CA GLN A 42 15.85 -3.26 1.47
C GLN A 42 16.25 -4.73 1.28
N ARG A 43 15.41 -5.67 1.74
CA ARG A 43 15.70 -7.11 1.60
C ARG A 43 15.67 -7.56 0.14
N VAL A 44 14.73 -7.05 -0.67
CA VAL A 44 14.70 -7.31 -2.12
C VAL A 44 15.95 -6.73 -2.80
N PHE A 45 16.33 -5.49 -2.47
CA PHE A 45 17.50 -4.81 -3.00
C PHE A 45 18.82 -5.56 -2.69
N LEU A 46 18.92 -6.15 -1.50
CA LEU A 46 20.08 -6.94 -1.05
C LEU A 46 19.97 -8.43 -1.43
N ARG A 47 18.96 -8.84 -2.19
CA ARG A 47 18.68 -10.25 -2.55
C ARG A 47 18.54 -11.19 -1.34
N LEU A 48 18.22 -10.65 -0.18
CA LEU A 48 17.88 -11.42 1.03
C LEU A 48 16.47 -11.98 0.98
N GLN A 49 15.62 -11.42 0.11
CA GLN A 49 14.28 -11.89 -0.21
C GLN A 49 14.21 -12.17 -1.71
N PRO A 50 13.89 -13.40 -2.15
CA PRO A 50 13.72 -13.70 -3.56
C PRO A 50 12.49 -12.97 -4.10
N TYR A 51 12.66 -12.24 -5.19
CA TYR A 51 11.59 -11.55 -5.89
C TYR A 51 11.92 -11.44 -7.38
N GLN A 52 10.88 -11.40 -8.22
CA GLN A 52 11.07 -11.23 -9.66
C GLN A 52 11.52 -9.80 -9.98
N LEU A 53 12.60 -9.66 -10.73
CA LEU A 53 13.10 -8.36 -11.20
C LEU A 53 12.73 -8.13 -12.67
N PRO A 54 12.55 -6.87 -13.10
CA PRO A 54 12.63 -5.65 -12.31
C PRO A 54 11.43 -5.50 -11.35
N TYR A 55 11.66 -5.01 -10.13
CA TYR A 55 10.65 -4.85 -9.10
C TYR A 55 10.45 -3.37 -8.77
N ILE A 56 9.20 -2.89 -8.88
CA ILE A 56 8.79 -1.57 -8.40
C ILE A 56 8.08 -1.78 -7.07
N GLY A 57 8.76 -1.43 -5.99
CA GLY A 57 8.27 -1.57 -4.64
C GLY A 57 7.42 -0.38 -4.18
N GLY A 58 7.34 -0.25 -2.86
CA GLY A 58 6.62 0.85 -2.20
C GLY A 58 5.19 0.49 -1.86
N HIS A 59 4.97 0.24 -0.59
CA HIS A 59 3.67 -0.12 -0.04
C HIS A 59 3.25 0.79 1.12
N GLU A 60 4.11 1.68 1.55
CA GLU A 60 3.88 2.70 2.57
C GLU A 60 3.70 4.05 1.87
N PHE A 61 2.57 4.24 1.18
CA PHE A 61 2.37 5.37 0.28
C PHE A 61 1.21 6.27 0.70
N ALA A 62 1.26 7.51 0.24
CA ALA A 62 0.18 8.49 0.33
C ALA A 62 0.12 9.29 -0.96
N GLY A 63 -1.09 9.62 -1.37
CA GLY A 63 -1.30 10.38 -2.60
C GLY A 63 -2.66 11.07 -2.65
N THR A 64 -2.99 11.56 -3.82
CA THR A 64 -4.29 12.16 -4.14
C THR A 64 -4.97 11.39 -5.25
N ILE A 65 -6.30 11.28 -5.19
CA ILE A 65 -7.09 10.67 -6.27
C ILE A 65 -6.94 11.52 -7.53
N ALA A 66 -6.43 10.91 -8.59
CA ALA A 66 -6.21 11.55 -9.90
C ALA A 66 -7.25 11.12 -10.95
N ALA A 67 -7.78 9.91 -10.83
CA ALA A 67 -8.86 9.39 -11.68
C ALA A 67 -9.64 8.30 -10.95
N VAL A 68 -10.86 8.02 -11.44
CA VAL A 68 -11.75 6.98 -10.91
C VAL A 68 -12.22 6.04 -12.02
N GLY A 69 -12.35 4.76 -11.68
CA GLY A 69 -12.82 3.73 -12.60
C GLY A 69 -14.31 3.88 -12.93
N SER A 70 -14.73 3.26 -14.03
CA SER A 70 -16.05 3.48 -14.65
C SER A 70 -17.24 3.03 -13.81
N ASN A 71 -17.06 2.14 -12.82
CA ASN A 71 -18.14 1.69 -11.92
C ASN A 71 -18.25 2.54 -10.64
N LEU A 72 -17.41 3.56 -10.48
CA LEU A 72 -17.35 4.36 -9.27
C LEU A 72 -18.08 5.68 -9.44
N ASP A 73 -18.78 6.11 -8.39
CA ASP A 73 -19.36 7.44 -8.31
C ASP A 73 -18.26 8.48 -7.98
N PRO A 74 -17.97 9.43 -8.87
CA PRO A 74 -16.96 10.46 -8.62
C PRO A 74 -17.28 11.36 -7.40
N ALA A 75 -18.56 11.47 -7.01
CA ALA A 75 -18.93 12.21 -5.81
C ALA A 75 -18.46 11.52 -4.51
N ARG A 76 -18.35 10.19 -4.53
CA ARG A 76 -17.83 9.40 -3.40
C ARG A 76 -16.30 9.34 -3.37
N TYR A 77 -15.66 9.52 -4.52
CA TYR A 77 -14.21 9.47 -4.69
C TYR A 77 -13.69 10.74 -5.38
N PRO A 78 -13.76 11.91 -4.72
CA PRO A 78 -13.45 13.19 -5.36
C PRO A 78 -11.99 13.26 -5.81
N ILE A 79 -11.78 13.78 -7.01
CA ILE A 79 -10.42 14.09 -7.51
C ILE A 79 -9.73 15.07 -6.57
N GLY A 80 -8.45 14.84 -6.29
CA GLY A 80 -7.65 15.64 -5.35
C GLY A 80 -7.79 15.20 -3.88
N LYS A 81 -8.72 14.29 -3.54
CA LYS A 81 -8.88 13.77 -2.18
C LYS A 81 -7.66 12.97 -1.77
N LYS A 82 -7.16 13.25 -0.55
CA LYS A 82 -6.03 12.53 0.03
C LYS A 82 -6.40 11.10 0.38
N ALA A 83 -5.55 10.17 0.01
CA ALA A 83 -5.77 8.75 0.27
C ALA A 83 -4.45 7.97 0.40
N THR A 84 -4.55 6.85 1.08
CA THR A 84 -3.59 5.75 1.10
C THR A 84 -4.32 4.45 0.78
N GLY A 85 -3.61 3.36 0.72
CA GLY A 85 -4.22 2.07 0.44
C GLY A 85 -3.61 0.94 1.27
N ARG A 86 -4.35 -0.15 1.35
CA ARG A 86 -3.87 -1.40 1.94
C ARG A 86 -2.95 -2.12 0.95
N VAL A 87 -1.89 -2.70 1.47
CA VAL A 87 -0.86 -3.40 0.67
C VAL A 87 -1.30 -4.77 0.24
N ILE A 88 -1.95 -5.49 1.15
CA ILE A 88 -2.33 -6.89 0.93
C ILE A 88 -3.76 -6.93 0.41
N PRO A 89 -3.97 -7.31 -0.85
CA PRO A 89 -5.29 -7.43 -1.42
C PRO A 89 -6.06 -8.58 -0.77
N PHE A 90 -7.37 -8.48 -0.77
CA PHE A 90 -8.28 -9.52 -0.30
C PHE A 90 -9.52 -9.59 -1.18
N CYS A 91 -10.08 -10.77 -1.35
CA CYS A 91 -11.24 -10.97 -2.22
C CYS A 91 -12.57 -10.55 -1.58
N GLY A 92 -12.67 -10.53 -0.25
CA GLY A 92 -13.92 -10.27 0.47
C GLY A 92 -14.90 -11.45 0.53
N GLU A 93 -14.67 -12.53 -0.21
CA GLU A 93 -15.64 -13.62 -0.45
C GLU A 93 -15.24 -14.95 0.19
N CYS A 94 -13.95 -15.25 0.30
CA CYS A 94 -13.49 -16.52 0.86
C CYS A 94 -13.82 -16.64 2.37
N PRO A 95 -13.79 -17.85 2.93
CA PRO A 95 -14.10 -18.08 4.35
C PRO A 95 -13.25 -17.22 5.30
N SER A 96 -11.98 -17.00 4.97
CA SER A 96 -11.08 -16.16 5.76
C SER A 96 -11.52 -14.69 5.75
N CYS A 97 -11.84 -14.12 4.60
CA CYS A 97 -12.34 -12.76 4.49
C CYS A 97 -13.67 -12.57 5.21
N ARG A 98 -14.60 -13.52 5.06
CA ARG A 98 -15.94 -13.45 5.68
C ARG A 98 -15.92 -13.47 7.20
N ARG A 99 -14.88 -14.02 7.83
CA ARG A 99 -14.70 -13.98 9.30
C ARG A 99 -13.81 -12.83 9.78
N GLY A 100 -13.43 -11.89 8.90
CA GLY A 100 -12.58 -10.73 9.23
C GLY A 100 -11.08 -11.04 9.29
N ALA A 101 -10.65 -12.23 8.84
CA ALA A 101 -9.24 -12.61 8.73
C ALA A 101 -8.72 -12.39 7.29
N GLU A 102 -8.84 -11.16 6.78
CA GLU A 102 -8.51 -10.80 5.40
C GLU A 102 -7.03 -10.96 5.07
N ASN A 103 -6.16 -10.86 6.08
CA ASN A 103 -4.74 -11.16 5.97
C ASN A 103 -4.44 -12.65 5.66
N MET A 104 -5.44 -13.52 5.78
CA MET A 104 -5.40 -14.93 5.44
C MET A 104 -6.25 -15.23 4.18
N CYS A 105 -6.43 -14.25 3.32
CA CYS A 105 -7.19 -14.41 2.09
C CYS A 105 -6.57 -15.47 1.18
N GLU A 106 -7.40 -16.37 0.66
CA GLU A 106 -6.96 -17.51 -0.15
C GLU A 106 -6.49 -17.11 -1.57
N THR A 107 -6.81 -15.89 -2.00
CA THR A 107 -6.42 -15.33 -3.32
C THR A 107 -5.40 -14.20 -3.19
N GLN A 108 -4.73 -14.09 -2.06
CA GLN A 108 -3.82 -13.00 -1.71
C GLN A 108 -2.67 -12.82 -2.70
N ASP A 109 -2.18 -13.91 -3.29
CA ASP A 109 -1.02 -13.90 -4.19
C ASP A 109 -1.32 -13.34 -5.60
N GLN A 110 -2.59 -13.05 -5.92
CA GLN A 110 -3.00 -12.68 -7.27
C GLN A 110 -2.87 -11.19 -7.61
N ALA A 111 -2.76 -10.32 -6.62
CA ALA A 111 -2.52 -8.89 -6.81
C ALA A 111 -1.95 -8.28 -5.53
N ASN A 112 -0.85 -7.59 -5.60
CA ASN A 112 -0.34 -6.78 -4.49
C ASN A 112 -0.25 -5.32 -4.94
N ASN A 113 -0.58 -4.41 -4.03
CA ASN A 113 -0.51 -2.96 -4.25
C ASN A 113 0.90 -2.41 -4.02
N PHE A 114 1.92 -3.20 -4.38
CA PHE A 114 3.25 -2.67 -4.52
C PHE A 114 3.31 -1.77 -5.76
N GLY A 115 4.12 -0.76 -5.74
CA GLY A 115 4.25 0.16 -6.86
C GLY A 115 4.13 1.63 -6.46
N GLY A 116 4.09 1.93 -5.16
CA GLY A 116 4.08 3.30 -4.64
C GLY A 116 5.38 4.07 -4.90
N LEU A 117 6.47 3.39 -5.27
CA LEU A 117 7.71 4.04 -5.77
C LEU A 117 7.58 4.43 -7.26
N ALA A 118 6.40 4.96 -7.63
CA ALA A 118 6.06 5.48 -8.96
C ALA A 118 5.23 6.76 -8.82
N GLU A 119 5.07 7.52 -9.90
CA GLU A 119 4.25 8.73 -9.87
C GLU A 119 2.75 8.44 -9.72
N TYR A 120 2.30 7.27 -10.19
CA TYR A 120 0.89 6.85 -10.12
C TYR A 120 0.77 5.38 -9.72
N LEU A 121 -0.30 5.08 -8.99
CA LEU A 121 -0.66 3.72 -8.56
C LEU A 121 -2.17 3.52 -8.68
N ALA A 122 -2.60 2.43 -9.31
CA ALA A 122 -4.00 2.00 -9.32
C ALA A 122 -4.30 1.20 -8.04
N VAL A 123 -5.35 1.59 -7.31
CA VAL A 123 -5.74 0.99 -6.04
C VAL A 123 -7.22 0.58 -6.09
N PRO A 124 -7.57 -0.69 -5.80
CA PRO A 124 -8.96 -1.11 -5.64
C PRO A 124 -9.65 -0.36 -4.50
N VAL A 125 -10.89 0.06 -4.71
CA VAL A 125 -11.60 0.90 -3.72
C VAL A 125 -11.88 0.22 -2.39
N ASN A 126 -11.96 -1.11 -2.35
CA ASN A 126 -12.09 -1.86 -1.10
C ASN A 126 -10.79 -1.87 -0.26
N GLN A 127 -9.70 -1.36 -0.81
CA GLN A 127 -8.39 -1.23 -0.16
C GLN A 127 -7.99 0.23 0.03
N LEU A 128 -8.85 1.18 -0.37
CA LEU A 128 -8.57 2.61 -0.32
C LEU A 128 -9.06 3.21 1.00
N TYR A 129 -8.23 4.04 1.61
CA TYR A 129 -8.56 4.83 2.80
C TYR A 129 -8.40 6.32 2.49
N MET A 130 -9.52 7.03 2.44
CA MET A 130 -9.54 8.48 2.29
C MET A 130 -9.49 9.16 3.66
N VAL A 131 -8.81 10.30 3.74
CA VAL A 131 -8.64 11.05 4.99
C VAL A 131 -9.03 12.52 4.83
N GLY A 132 -9.08 13.26 5.94
CA GLY A 132 -9.25 14.71 5.96
C GLY A 132 -8.08 15.42 5.26
N ASP A 133 -8.34 16.62 4.73
CA ASP A 133 -7.35 17.39 3.98
C ASP A 133 -6.26 18.00 4.89
N ASP A 134 -6.53 18.05 6.19
CA ASP A 134 -5.62 18.45 7.25
C ASP A 134 -4.51 17.44 7.58
N VAL A 135 -4.66 16.17 7.13
CA VAL A 135 -3.66 15.14 7.37
C VAL A 135 -2.45 15.34 6.44
N PRO A 136 -1.23 15.56 6.97
CA PRO A 136 -0.02 15.63 6.14
C PRO A 136 0.27 14.31 5.43
N PHE A 137 0.81 14.36 4.21
CA PHE A 137 1.13 13.15 3.43
C PHE A 137 2.15 12.26 4.14
N GLU A 138 3.09 12.84 4.88
CA GLU A 138 4.09 12.11 5.66
C GLU A 138 3.42 11.24 6.75
N ARG A 139 2.39 11.78 7.43
CA ARG A 139 1.61 11.00 8.39
C ARG A 139 0.75 9.94 7.71
N LEU A 140 0.19 10.28 6.57
CA LEU A 140 -0.67 9.35 5.82
C LEU A 140 0.14 8.16 5.28
N ALA A 141 1.35 8.38 4.78
CA ALA A 141 2.24 7.31 4.34
C ALA A 141 2.64 6.37 5.50
N PHE A 142 2.60 6.88 6.75
CA PHE A 142 2.87 6.09 7.95
C PHE A 142 1.69 5.17 8.38
N ALA A 143 0.56 5.23 7.70
CA ALA A 143 -0.63 4.46 8.06
C ALA A 143 -0.39 2.94 8.03
N GLU A 144 0.38 2.45 7.05
CA GLU A 144 0.67 1.03 6.91
C GLU A 144 1.54 0.52 8.08
N PRO A 145 2.76 1.05 8.35
CA PRO A 145 3.56 0.58 9.47
C PRO A 145 2.87 0.79 10.83
N LEU A 146 2.08 1.85 10.99
CA LEU A 146 1.27 2.04 12.19
C LEU A 146 0.21 0.93 12.36
N GLY A 147 -0.39 0.47 11.28
CA GLY A 147 -1.31 -0.66 11.30
C GLY A 147 -0.66 -1.94 11.81
N CYS A 148 0.60 -2.20 11.44
CA CYS A 148 1.40 -3.31 11.97
C CYS A 148 1.61 -3.18 13.50
N VAL A 149 1.98 -1.99 13.96
CA VAL A 149 2.18 -1.71 15.40
C VAL A 149 0.89 -1.90 16.19
N ILE A 150 -0.24 -1.33 15.73
CA ILE A 150 -1.53 -1.46 16.39
C ILE A 150 -1.94 -2.94 16.48
N THR A 151 -1.77 -3.70 15.39
CA THR A 151 -2.07 -5.13 15.39
C THR A 151 -1.24 -5.91 16.42
N CYS A 152 0.03 -5.54 16.63
CA CYS A 152 0.86 -6.14 17.68
C CYS A 152 0.30 -5.82 19.06
N PHE A 153 -0.05 -4.56 19.34
CA PHE A 153 -0.63 -4.15 20.62
C PHE A 153 -1.95 -4.87 20.92
N ASP A 154 -2.83 -5.00 19.94
CA ASP A 154 -4.10 -5.73 20.07
C ASP A 154 -3.91 -7.22 20.46
N LYS A 155 -2.78 -7.82 20.10
CA LYS A 155 -2.45 -9.21 20.44
C LYS A 155 -1.78 -9.38 21.80
N LEU A 156 -1.18 -8.33 22.34
CA LEU A 156 -0.42 -8.41 23.59
C LEU A 156 -1.31 -8.42 24.83
N HIS A 157 -2.56 -7.96 24.75
CA HIS A 157 -3.51 -7.88 25.88
C HIS A 157 -2.92 -7.17 27.12
N ILE A 158 -2.18 -6.09 26.90
CA ILE A 158 -1.52 -5.30 27.96
C ILE A 158 -2.59 -4.76 28.93
N GLN A 159 -2.37 -4.96 30.22
CA GLN A 159 -3.26 -4.52 31.28
C GLN A 159 -2.71 -3.27 31.99
N LEU A 160 -3.59 -2.55 32.68
CA LEU A 160 -3.17 -1.42 33.52
C LEU A 160 -2.25 -1.92 34.65
N GLY A 161 -1.04 -1.38 34.73
CA GLY A 161 -0.02 -1.74 35.70
C GLY A 161 1.00 -2.76 35.22
N ASP A 162 0.90 -3.22 33.96
CA ASP A 162 1.93 -4.09 33.37
C ASP A 162 3.21 -3.31 33.05
N ASP A 163 4.35 -3.92 33.30
CA ASP A 163 5.64 -3.45 32.82
C ASP A 163 5.88 -3.96 31.39
N VAL A 164 6.13 -3.04 30.45
CA VAL A 164 6.33 -3.36 29.04
C VAL A 164 7.77 -3.05 28.61
N VAL A 165 8.43 -4.04 28.00
CA VAL A 165 9.76 -3.88 27.40
C VAL A 165 9.65 -3.97 25.88
N ILE A 166 10.18 -2.98 25.17
CA ILE A 166 10.25 -2.96 23.70
C ILE A 166 11.70 -3.21 23.30
N ILE A 167 11.91 -4.23 22.46
CA ILE A 167 13.23 -4.61 21.93
C ILE A 167 13.19 -4.47 20.40
N GLY A 168 14.09 -3.66 19.85
CA GLY A 168 14.19 -3.45 18.40
C GLY A 168 14.69 -2.09 17.98
#